data_3e2af700f876e1f17b663c7d262fa159
#
_entry.id   3e2af700f876e1f17b663c7d262fa159
#
_cell.length_a   1.000
_cell.length_b   1.000
_cell.length_c   1.000
_cell.angle_alpha   90.00
_cell.angle_beta   90.00
_cell.angle_gamma   90.00
#
_symmetry.space_group_name_H-M   'P 1'
#
loop_
_entity.id
_entity.type
_entity.pdbx_description
1 polymer ?
#
loop_
_entity_poly.entity_id
_entity_poly.type
_entity_poly.pdbx_seq_one_letter_code
_entity_poly.pdbx_strand_id
1 'polypeptide(L)'
;MKGIDLFAGLGGSSTGARKAGVDIVWAANHWQEAVSAHTMNHPNTVHACQDLHQANFAAVLALVPKLDLLLASPCCQGHSKARGKANGNPQHDASRSTAWAVPAAAEVLLPEGIIVENVPEFLQWSLFPAWEYAMQRLGYSLASHIVDCADLGVPQNRVRMFIICTRSKNPLKLNLPKLPHVSAESFIDFEAGRWSAVNKPGRAAATLDRVASGRSRFGDRFLISYYGNTKSGRSLQRPIGTITTRDRWAVVDGDRMRILTKEENMLAMSFPADYITPPSHKLTVHMAGNAVPPEAMYQIISALKSQV
;
A
#
# COMPACT_ATOMS: atom_id res chain seq x y z
N MET A 1 5.68 12.99 -17.97
CA MET A 1 4.99 13.61 -16.80
C MET A 1 5.97 13.65 -15.64
N LYS A 2 6.06 14.77 -14.93
CA LYS A 2 6.83 14.90 -13.68
C LYS A 2 5.91 14.75 -12.48
N GLY A 3 6.31 13.93 -11.51
CA GLY A 3 5.54 13.65 -10.31
C GLY A 3 6.35 13.85 -9.03
N ILE A 4 5.64 13.97 -7.91
CA ILE A 4 6.21 13.87 -6.56
C ILE A 4 5.43 12.85 -5.74
N ASP A 5 6.06 12.28 -4.72
CA ASP A 5 5.45 11.27 -3.85
C ASP A 5 5.55 11.69 -2.37
N LEU A 6 4.40 12.08 -1.80
CA LEU A 6 4.27 12.41 -0.38
C LEU A 6 3.95 11.14 0.42
N PHE A 7 4.62 10.97 1.55
CA PHE A 7 4.50 9.76 2.37
C PHE A 7 5.00 8.50 1.64
N ALA A 8 6.01 8.64 0.78
CA ALA A 8 6.47 7.66 -0.20
C ALA A 8 6.79 6.26 0.38
N GLY A 9 7.10 6.16 1.69
CA GLY A 9 7.33 4.89 2.36
C GLY A 9 8.39 4.04 1.67
N LEU A 10 8.05 2.78 1.41
CA LEU A 10 8.92 1.84 0.68
C LEU A 10 9.01 2.13 -0.83
N GLY A 11 8.20 3.05 -1.38
CA GLY A 11 8.25 3.44 -2.79
C GLY A 11 7.30 2.70 -3.72
N GLY A 12 6.23 2.11 -3.19
CA GLY A 12 5.25 1.39 -4.02
C GLY A 12 4.54 2.30 -5.02
N SER A 13 4.10 3.49 -4.58
CA SER A 13 3.50 4.50 -5.46
C SER A 13 4.49 4.98 -6.52
N SER A 14 5.71 5.31 -6.13
CA SER A 14 6.78 5.73 -7.04
C SER A 14 7.14 4.66 -8.07
N THR A 15 7.18 3.37 -7.66
CA THR A 15 7.44 2.24 -8.55
C THR A 15 6.32 2.07 -9.59
N GLY A 16 5.06 2.14 -9.16
CA GLY A 16 3.91 2.08 -10.07
C GLY A 16 3.85 3.28 -11.01
N ALA A 17 4.15 4.47 -10.52
CA ALA A 17 4.21 5.70 -11.30
C ALA A 17 5.30 5.62 -12.39
N ARG A 18 6.50 5.16 -12.05
CA ARG A 18 7.59 4.95 -13.01
C ARG A 18 7.21 3.94 -14.10
N LYS A 19 6.56 2.83 -13.73
CA LYS A 19 6.02 1.86 -14.68
C LYS A 19 5.00 2.50 -15.64
N ALA A 20 4.22 3.47 -15.16
CA ALA A 20 3.27 4.24 -15.97
C ALA A 20 3.92 5.40 -16.78
N GLY A 21 5.24 5.55 -16.73
CA GLY A 21 5.97 6.61 -17.46
C GLY A 21 5.87 7.98 -16.78
N VAL A 22 5.74 8.01 -15.44
CA VAL A 22 5.84 9.24 -14.63
C VAL A 22 7.22 9.28 -13.98
N ASP A 23 7.93 10.37 -14.17
CA ASP A 23 9.23 10.65 -13.55
C ASP A 23 8.99 11.26 -12.16
N ILE A 24 9.25 10.52 -11.10
CA ILE A 24 9.14 10.99 -9.72
C ILE A 24 10.44 11.72 -9.37
N VAL A 25 10.37 13.05 -9.39
CA VAL A 25 11.54 13.92 -9.21
C VAL A 25 11.83 14.25 -7.74
N TRP A 26 10.82 14.15 -6.87
CA TRP A 26 10.96 14.36 -5.43
C TRP A 26 10.06 13.42 -4.64
N ALA A 27 10.57 12.87 -3.53
CA ALA A 27 9.83 12.01 -2.63
C ALA A 27 10.20 12.27 -1.17
N ALA A 28 9.24 12.21 -0.27
CA ALA A 28 9.47 12.43 1.14
C ALA A 28 8.74 11.44 2.06
N ASN A 29 9.38 11.19 3.19
CA ASN A 29 8.80 10.44 4.31
C ASN A 29 9.46 10.92 5.61
N HIS A 30 8.77 10.81 6.75
CA HIS A 30 9.33 11.15 8.07
C HIS A 30 10.23 10.04 8.65
N TRP A 31 10.23 8.86 8.07
CA TRP A 31 10.91 7.67 8.57
C TRP A 31 12.18 7.39 7.76
N GLN A 32 13.35 7.56 8.39
CA GLN A 32 14.65 7.50 7.73
C GLN A 32 14.92 6.16 7.04
N GLU A 33 14.52 5.04 7.65
CA GLU A 33 14.73 3.72 7.03
C GLU A 33 13.90 3.55 5.76
N ALA A 34 12.70 4.14 5.72
CA ALA A 34 11.87 4.14 4.51
C ALA A 34 12.49 5.00 3.42
N VAL A 35 12.99 6.19 3.77
CA VAL A 35 13.72 7.07 2.83
C VAL A 35 14.95 6.36 2.27
N SER A 36 15.72 5.68 3.12
CA SER A 36 16.91 4.93 2.69
C SER A 36 16.55 3.80 1.71
N ALA A 37 15.50 3.02 2.01
CA ALA A 37 15.02 1.96 1.12
C ALA A 37 14.49 2.52 -0.20
N HIS A 38 13.78 3.65 -0.15
CA HIS A 38 13.28 4.33 -1.34
C HIS A 38 14.44 4.82 -2.23
N THR A 39 15.46 5.44 -1.64
CA THR A 39 16.64 5.95 -2.36
C THR A 39 17.37 4.85 -3.13
N MET A 40 17.52 3.67 -2.54
CA MET A 40 18.18 2.53 -3.21
C MET A 40 17.45 2.11 -4.50
N ASN A 41 16.13 2.24 -4.54
CA ASN A 41 15.31 1.82 -5.68
C ASN A 41 14.98 2.96 -6.66
N HIS A 42 15.13 4.21 -6.22
CA HIS A 42 14.81 5.42 -6.98
C HIS A 42 15.95 6.44 -6.91
N PRO A 43 17.19 6.10 -7.38
CA PRO A 43 18.38 6.93 -7.16
C PRO A 43 18.33 8.30 -7.86
N ASN A 44 17.48 8.45 -8.88
CA ASN A 44 17.32 9.72 -9.62
C ASN A 44 16.28 10.66 -8.98
N THR A 45 15.61 10.23 -7.92
CA THR A 45 14.63 11.02 -7.17
C THR A 45 15.35 11.81 -6.08
N VAL A 46 15.03 13.08 -5.89
CA VAL A 46 15.48 13.86 -4.73
C VAL A 46 14.67 13.42 -3.50
N HIS A 47 15.35 13.03 -2.43
CA HIS A 47 14.71 12.50 -1.23
C HIS A 47 14.79 13.48 -0.07
N ALA A 48 13.71 13.56 0.72
CA ALA A 48 13.66 14.32 1.97
C ALA A 48 13.16 13.44 3.12
N CYS A 49 13.93 13.38 4.21
CA CYS A 49 13.47 12.79 5.47
C CYS A 49 12.94 13.91 6.36
N GLN A 50 11.62 14.10 6.37
CA GLN A 50 11.01 15.21 7.11
C GLN A 50 9.54 14.95 7.42
N ASP A 51 9.03 15.68 8.43
CA ASP A 51 7.60 15.79 8.66
C ASP A 51 6.98 16.69 7.58
N LEU A 52 6.02 16.15 6.84
CA LEU A 52 5.35 16.85 5.75
C LEU A 52 4.45 18.01 6.20
N HIS A 53 4.10 18.09 7.49
CA HIS A 53 3.45 19.29 8.05
C HIS A 53 4.38 20.49 8.12
N GLN A 54 5.69 20.25 8.14
CA GLN A 54 6.72 21.29 8.22
C GLN A 54 7.47 21.45 6.88
N ALA A 55 7.01 20.77 5.82
CA ALA A 55 7.68 20.80 4.53
C ALA A 55 7.62 22.18 3.88
N ASN A 56 8.76 22.63 3.37
CA ASN A 56 8.84 23.84 2.57
C ASN A 56 8.53 23.50 1.09
N PHE A 57 7.24 23.49 0.74
CA PHE A 57 6.81 23.20 -0.63
C PHE A 57 7.25 24.26 -1.66
N ALA A 58 7.56 25.49 -1.24
CA ALA A 58 8.14 26.50 -2.14
C ALA A 58 9.55 26.07 -2.61
N ALA A 59 10.35 25.44 -1.75
CA ALA A 59 11.62 24.86 -2.16
C ALA A 59 11.45 23.68 -3.12
N VAL A 60 10.40 22.86 -2.95
CA VAL A 60 10.05 21.78 -3.89
C VAL A 60 9.61 22.36 -5.24
N LEU A 61 8.81 23.43 -5.24
CA LEU A 61 8.40 24.13 -6.47
C LEU A 61 9.61 24.64 -7.27
N ALA A 62 10.65 25.11 -6.60
CA ALA A 62 11.89 25.54 -7.27
C ALA A 62 12.59 24.37 -8.02
N LEU A 63 12.47 23.13 -7.53
CA LEU A 63 12.98 21.94 -8.20
C LEU A 63 12.07 21.48 -9.37
N VAL A 64 10.76 21.72 -9.24
CA VAL A 64 9.75 21.25 -10.19
C VAL A 64 8.76 22.38 -10.48
N PRO A 65 9.16 23.37 -11.33
CA PRO A 65 8.31 24.54 -11.63
C PRO A 65 6.96 24.20 -12.28
N LYS A 66 6.86 23.05 -12.93
CA LYS A 66 5.61 22.47 -13.44
C LYS A 66 5.47 21.05 -12.97
N LEU A 67 4.46 20.80 -12.13
CA LEU A 67 4.15 19.50 -11.58
C LEU A 67 2.89 18.92 -12.25
N ASP A 68 3.05 17.77 -12.91
CA ASP A 68 1.92 17.11 -13.56
C ASP A 68 1.13 16.25 -12.55
N LEU A 69 1.82 15.56 -11.62
CA LEU A 69 1.16 14.59 -10.72
C LEU A 69 1.73 14.67 -9.29
N LEU A 70 0.84 14.75 -8.32
CA LEU A 70 1.16 14.59 -6.91
C LEU A 70 0.55 13.26 -6.43
N LEU A 71 1.40 12.37 -5.91
CA LEU A 71 0.99 11.15 -5.23
C LEU A 71 1.06 11.36 -3.72
N ALA A 72 0.08 10.85 -2.98
CA ALA A 72 0.09 10.92 -1.53
C ALA A 72 -0.59 9.70 -0.90
N SER A 73 0.04 9.10 0.10
CA SER A 73 -0.53 8.05 0.93
C SER A 73 -0.38 8.40 2.41
N PRO A 74 -1.19 9.38 2.90
CA PRO A 74 -1.11 9.83 4.29
C PRO A 74 -1.45 8.69 5.26
N CYS A 75 -0.94 8.79 6.49
CA CYS A 75 -1.01 7.72 7.47
C CYS A 75 -2.44 7.21 7.71
N CYS A 76 -2.68 5.92 7.47
CA CYS A 76 -3.97 5.26 7.65
C CYS A 76 -4.22 4.77 9.08
N GLN A 77 -3.22 4.83 9.99
CA GLN A 77 -3.33 4.23 11.33
C GLN A 77 -4.50 4.78 12.15
N GLY A 78 -4.88 6.03 11.95
CA GLY A 78 -6.06 6.64 12.56
C GLY A 78 -7.41 6.19 12.01
N HIS A 79 -7.44 5.59 10.82
CA HIS A 79 -8.66 5.27 10.08
C HIS A 79 -8.96 3.77 9.99
N SER A 80 -7.94 2.90 10.05
CA SER A 80 -8.06 1.46 9.76
C SER A 80 -8.84 0.66 10.81
N LYS A 81 -9.78 -0.21 10.36
CA LYS A 81 -10.50 -1.22 11.19
C LYS A 81 -9.59 -2.27 11.82
N ALA A 82 -8.40 -2.50 11.27
CA ALA A 82 -7.43 -3.48 11.80
C ALA A 82 -6.99 -3.18 13.25
N ARG A 83 -7.37 -2.05 13.78
CA ARG A 83 -6.97 -1.47 15.04
C ARG A 83 -7.79 -1.90 16.27
N GLY A 84 -8.98 -2.49 16.10
CA GLY A 84 -9.91 -2.73 17.20
C GLY A 84 -10.73 -1.50 17.60
N LYS A 85 -11.38 -1.51 18.78
CA LYS A 85 -12.25 -0.42 19.26
C LYS A 85 -11.50 0.92 19.31
N ALA A 86 -12.12 1.97 18.80
CA ALA A 86 -11.64 3.34 18.88
C ALA A 86 -11.55 3.81 20.33
N ASN A 87 -10.34 3.80 20.88
CA ASN A 87 -10.06 4.51 22.13
C ASN A 87 -9.50 5.87 21.74
N GLY A 88 -10.05 6.96 22.26
CA GLY A 88 -9.64 8.34 21.98
C GLY A 88 -8.17 8.62 22.35
N ASN A 89 -7.24 8.04 21.62
CA ASN A 89 -5.81 8.20 21.81
C ASN A 89 -5.32 9.40 20.98
N PRO A 90 -4.72 10.44 21.60
CA PRO A 90 -4.21 11.63 20.92
C PRO A 90 -3.24 11.34 19.75
N GLN A 91 -2.43 10.25 19.84
CA GLN A 91 -1.54 9.83 18.75
C GLN A 91 -2.29 9.46 17.46
N HIS A 92 -3.57 9.16 17.58
CA HIS A 92 -4.41 8.82 16.44
C HIS A 92 -4.99 10.04 15.75
N ASP A 93 -5.24 11.09 16.49
CA ASP A 93 -5.68 12.36 15.92
C ASP A 93 -4.50 13.04 15.21
N ALA A 94 -3.28 12.93 15.77
CA ALA A 94 -2.06 13.35 15.09
C ALA A 94 -1.83 12.58 13.77
N SER A 95 -2.07 11.25 13.73
CA SER A 95 -1.92 10.50 12.48
C SER A 95 -2.97 10.83 11.43
N ARG A 96 -4.21 11.18 11.84
CA ARG A 96 -5.26 11.65 10.91
C ARG A 96 -4.93 13.03 10.33
N SER A 97 -4.25 13.87 11.10
CA SER A 97 -3.87 15.22 10.66
C SER A 97 -2.89 15.19 9.49
N THR A 98 -2.14 14.10 9.27
CA THR A 98 -1.18 14.00 8.16
C THR A 98 -1.81 14.25 6.78
N ALA A 99 -3.10 14.00 6.62
CA ALA A 99 -3.83 14.26 5.38
C ALA A 99 -3.83 15.75 4.97
N TRP A 100 -3.67 16.67 5.92
CA TRP A 100 -3.64 18.13 5.64
C TRP A 100 -2.37 18.58 4.90
N ALA A 101 -1.33 17.75 4.87
CA ALA A 101 -0.16 18.03 4.04
C ALA A 101 -0.50 18.03 2.53
N VAL A 102 -1.58 17.33 2.13
CA VAL A 102 -2.00 17.28 0.71
C VAL A 102 -2.56 18.62 0.24
N PRO A 103 -3.56 19.25 0.90
CA PRO A 103 -3.99 20.62 0.54
C PRO A 103 -2.84 21.63 0.62
N ALA A 104 -1.98 21.57 1.65
CA ALA A 104 -0.84 22.48 1.77
C ALA A 104 0.14 22.35 0.59
N ALA A 105 0.44 21.14 0.14
CA ALA A 105 1.24 20.92 -1.05
C ALA A 105 0.53 21.38 -2.32
N ALA A 106 -0.77 21.10 -2.44
CA ALA A 106 -1.58 21.46 -3.60
C ALA A 106 -1.70 22.98 -3.79
N GLU A 107 -1.77 23.74 -2.70
CA GLU A 107 -1.83 25.21 -2.71
C GLU A 107 -0.56 25.84 -3.31
N VAL A 108 0.61 25.29 -2.98
CA VAL A 108 1.91 25.83 -3.42
C VAL A 108 2.33 25.27 -4.78
N LEU A 109 2.19 23.96 -4.97
CA LEU A 109 2.74 23.26 -6.14
C LEU A 109 1.80 23.24 -7.34
N LEU A 110 0.51 23.45 -7.12
CA LEU A 110 -0.54 23.53 -8.15
C LEU A 110 -0.50 22.37 -9.17
N PRO A 111 -0.36 21.10 -8.76
CA PRO A 111 -0.28 19.97 -9.70
C PRO A 111 -1.52 19.88 -10.59
N GLU A 112 -1.37 19.37 -11.82
CA GLU A 112 -2.50 19.12 -12.72
C GLU A 112 -3.41 18.00 -12.20
N GLY A 113 -2.82 16.96 -11.60
CA GLY A 113 -3.54 15.85 -10.98
C GLY A 113 -2.97 15.47 -9.61
N ILE A 114 -3.83 14.94 -8.75
CA ILE A 114 -3.45 14.41 -7.44
C ILE A 114 -4.11 13.05 -7.27
N ILE A 115 -3.34 12.07 -6.81
CA ILE A 115 -3.87 10.76 -6.41
C ILE A 115 -3.58 10.57 -4.92
N VAL A 116 -4.65 10.44 -4.13
CA VAL A 116 -4.54 10.15 -2.69
C VAL A 116 -4.99 8.71 -2.44
N GLU A 117 -4.09 7.88 -1.90
CA GLU A 117 -4.43 6.51 -1.49
C GLU A 117 -4.65 6.46 0.02
N ASN A 118 -5.67 5.67 0.44
CA ASN A 118 -5.87 5.34 1.85
C ASN A 118 -6.77 4.08 2.00
N VAL A 119 -7.12 3.74 3.24
CA VAL A 119 -8.18 2.76 3.52
C VAL A 119 -9.56 3.38 3.28
N PRO A 120 -10.61 2.59 2.93
CA PRO A 120 -11.96 3.12 2.67
C PRO A 120 -12.55 3.93 3.84
N GLU A 121 -12.15 3.62 5.06
CA GLU A 121 -12.59 4.32 6.27
C GLU A 121 -12.13 5.78 6.34
N PHE A 122 -11.20 6.20 5.50
CA PHE A 122 -10.80 7.61 5.35
C PHE A 122 -11.99 8.50 4.96
N LEU A 123 -12.91 8.00 4.12
CA LEU A 123 -14.14 8.72 3.74
C LEU A 123 -15.12 8.93 4.91
N GLN A 124 -14.96 8.17 6.01
CA GLN A 124 -15.76 8.27 7.22
C GLN A 124 -15.09 9.16 8.30
N TRP A 125 -13.95 9.74 7.99
CA TRP A 125 -13.27 10.68 8.89
C TRP A 125 -14.12 11.93 9.08
N SER A 126 -14.35 12.36 10.33
CA SER A 126 -15.19 13.51 10.65
C SER A 126 -14.78 14.83 9.99
N LEU A 127 -13.48 14.99 9.69
CA LEU A 127 -12.95 16.15 8.98
C LEU A 127 -12.80 15.93 7.46
N PHE A 128 -13.20 14.78 6.93
CA PHE A 128 -13.15 14.54 5.49
C PHE A 128 -13.93 15.59 4.68
N PRO A 129 -15.14 16.03 5.07
CA PRO A 129 -15.85 17.08 4.34
C PRO A 129 -15.10 18.41 4.32
N ALA A 130 -14.41 18.77 5.39
CA ALA A 130 -13.60 19.98 5.44
C ALA A 130 -12.35 19.88 4.56
N TRP A 131 -11.70 18.70 4.55
CA TRP A 131 -10.56 18.40 3.69
C TRP A 131 -10.97 18.42 2.21
N GLU A 132 -12.07 17.79 1.84
CA GLU A 132 -12.62 17.81 0.49
C GLU A 132 -12.96 19.22 0.03
N TYR A 133 -13.61 20.02 0.90
CA TYR A 133 -13.90 21.42 0.61
C TYR A 133 -12.64 22.26 0.39
N ALA A 134 -11.59 22.04 1.18
CA ALA A 134 -10.32 22.73 0.97
C ALA A 134 -9.74 22.41 -0.43
N MET A 135 -9.75 21.15 -0.85
CA MET A 135 -9.29 20.75 -2.18
C MET A 135 -10.13 21.38 -3.30
N GLN A 136 -11.45 21.45 -3.11
CA GLN A 136 -12.36 22.12 -4.06
C GLN A 136 -12.06 23.63 -4.15
N ARG A 137 -11.78 24.30 -3.03
CA ARG A 137 -11.40 25.73 -3.01
C ARG A 137 -10.06 26.00 -3.69
N LEU A 138 -9.17 25.01 -3.73
CA LEU A 138 -7.92 25.04 -4.50
C LEU A 138 -8.12 24.75 -6.01
N GLY A 139 -9.36 24.55 -6.45
CA GLY A 139 -9.72 24.37 -7.86
C GLY A 139 -9.70 22.92 -8.34
N TYR A 140 -9.76 21.94 -7.42
CA TYR A 140 -9.83 20.52 -7.79
C TYR A 140 -11.26 19.99 -7.71
N SER A 141 -11.65 19.17 -8.69
CA SER A 141 -12.77 18.26 -8.58
C SER A 141 -12.29 16.89 -8.12
N LEU A 142 -13.06 16.18 -7.29
CA LEU A 142 -12.65 14.95 -6.64
C LEU A 142 -13.56 13.78 -7.00
N ALA A 143 -12.97 12.63 -7.36
CA ALA A 143 -13.67 11.36 -7.53
C ALA A 143 -13.02 10.28 -6.68
N SER A 144 -13.80 9.57 -5.87
CA SER A 144 -13.33 8.49 -5.00
C SER A 144 -13.62 7.13 -5.65
N HIS A 145 -12.61 6.23 -5.60
CA HIS A 145 -12.67 4.85 -6.09
C HIS A 145 -12.30 3.91 -4.95
N ILE A 146 -13.20 2.99 -4.61
CA ILE A 146 -12.90 1.88 -3.68
C ILE A 146 -12.65 0.64 -4.53
N VAL A 147 -11.44 0.10 -4.44
CA VAL A 147 -10.96 -0.98 -5.34
C VAL A 147 -10.36 -2.10 -4.51
N ASP A 148 -10.66 -3.35 -4.86
CA ASP A 148 -9.78 -4.45 -4.43
C ASP A 148 -8.58 -4.50 -5.39
N CYS A 149 -7.37 -4.34 -4.86
CA CYS A 149 -6.15 -4.39 -5.67
C CYS A 149 -5.99 -5.72 -6.44
N ALA A 150 -6.66 -6.79 -6.01
CA ALA A 150 -6.68 -8.05 -6.75
C ALA A 150 -7.35 -7.88 -8.13
N ASP A 151 -8.37 -7.02 -8.26
CA ASP A 151 -9.01 -6.70 -9.54
C ASP A 151 -8.08 -5.91 -10.49
N LEU A 152 -7.00 -5.34 -9.96
CA LEU A 152 -5.97 -4.62 -10.70
C LEU A 152 -4.69 -5.46 -10.94
N GLY A 153 -4.75 -6.79 -10.76
CA GLY A 153 -3.64 -7.71 -11.03
C GLY A 153 -2.64 -7.89 -9.88
N VAL A 154 -2.92 -7.34 -8.68
CA VAL A 154 -2.11 -7.61 -7.49
C VAL A 154 -2.46 -9.01 -6.95
N PRO A 155 -1.49 -9.90 -6.61
CA PRO A 155 -1.79 -11.24 -6.09
C PRO A 155 -2.28 -11.22 -4.63
N GLN A 156 -3.03 -10.16 -4.26
CA GLN A 156 -3.51 -9.91 -2.91
C GLN A 156 -4.88 -9.24 -2.90
N ASN A 157 -5.83 -9.76 -2.14
CA ASN A 157 -7.04 -9.04 -1.79
C ASN A 157 -6.70 -7.93 -0.79
N ARG A 158 -6.76 -6.70 -1.28
CA ARG A 158 -6.44 -5.49 -0.53
C ARG A 158 -7.35 -4.35 -0.97
N VAL A 159 -8.41 -4.12 -0.23
CA VAL A 159 -9.33 -3.03 -0.56
C VAL A 159 -8.73 -1.69 -0.14
N ARG A 160 -8.65 -0.77 -1.10
CA ARG A 160 -8.13 0.59 -0.91
C ARG A 160 -9.03 1.61 -1.59
N MET A 161 -8.99 2.81 -1.04
CA MET A 161 -9.60 3.98 -1.65
C MET A 161 -8.52 4.78 -2.39
N PHE A 162 -8.86 5.23 -3.58
CA PHE A 162 -8.08 6.21 -4.35
C PHE A 162 -8.95 7.42 -4.62
N ILE A 163 -8.54 8.60 -4.18
CA ILE A 163 -9.17 9.86 -4.55
C ILE A 163 -8.38 10.48 -5.68
N ILE A 164 -9.06 10.72 -6.80
CA ILE A 164 -8.50 11.36 -7.97
C ILE A 164 -8.95 12.81 -7.95
N CYS A 165 -8.01 13.74 -7.84
CA CYS A 165 -8.28 15.16 -7.89
C CYS A 165 -7.69 15.71 -9.20
N THR A 166 -8.50 16.40 -9.98
CA THR A 166 -8.09 17.04 -11.24
C THR A 166 -8.60 18.46 -11.30
N ARG A 167 -7.97 19.30 -12.13
CA ARG A 167 -8.44 20.68 -12.38
C ARG A 167 -9.59 20.76 -13.37
N SER A 168 -10.14 19.62 -13.78
CA SER A 168 -11.34 19.58 -14.62
C SER A 168 -12.56 20.10 -13.87
N LYS A 169 -13.53 20.67 -14.59
CA LYS A 169 -14.80 21.19 -14.00
C LYS A 169 -15.60 20.09 -13.29
N ASN A 170 -15.58 18.88 -13.82
CA ASN A 170 -16.31 17.74 -13.28
C ASN A 170 -15.37 16.68 -12.72
N PRO A 171 -15.78 15.96 -11.64
CA PRO A 171 -15.01 14.84 -11.11
C PRO A 171 -14.74 13.76 -12.17
N LEU A 172 -13.47 13.40 -12.33
CA LEU A 172 -13.04 12.38 -13.29
C LEU A 172 -13.15 10.99 -12.66
N LYS A 173 -14.18 10.25 -13.04
CA LYS A 173 -14.32 8.84 -12.68
C LYS A 173 -13.49 7.97 -13.62
N LEU A 174 -12.51 7.26 -13.08
CA LEU A 174 -11.64 6.38 -13.85
C LEU A 174 -12.37 5.11 -14.30
N ASN A 175 -12.19 4.72 -15.55
CA ASN A 175 -12.54 3.40 -16.06
C ASN A 175 -11.40 2.43 -15.75
N LEU A 176 -11.47 1.80 -14.58
CA LEU A 176 -10.44 0.86 -14.14
C LEU A 176 -10.64 -0.52 -14.78
N PRO A 177 -9.56 -1.20 -15.18
CA PRO A 177 -9.67 -2.57 -15.68
C PRO A 177 -10.10 -3.51 -14.56
N LYS A 178 -10.75 -4.60 -14.95
CA LYS A 178 -10.95 -5.76 -14.07
C LYS A 178 -10.12 -6.91 -14.63
N LEU A 179 -8.91 -7.06 -14.10
CA LEU A 179 -7.96 -8.08 -14.54
C LEU A 179 -8.24 -9.44 -13.88
N PRO A 180 -7.83 -10.56 -14.50
CA PRO A 180 -7.85 -11.86 -13.86
C PRO A 180 -7.06 -11.84 -12.55
N HIS A 181 -7.60 -12.48 -11.52
CA HIS A 181 -6.91 -12.58 -10.23
C HIS A 181 -5.65 -13.42 -10.33
N VAL A 182 -4.56 -12.91 -9.80
CA VAL A 182 -3.28 -13.61 -9.70
C VAL A 182 -3.27 -14.46 -8.43
N SER A 183 -2.95 -15.76 -8.57
CA SER A 183 -2.94 -16.69 -7.45
C SER A 183 -1.74 -16.49 -6.52
N ALA A 184 -1.90 -16.84 -5.24
CA ALA A 184 -0.79 -16.81 -4.27
C ALA A 184 0.34 -17.81 -4.64
N GLU A 185 0.02 -18.87 -5.35
CA GLU A 185 1.02 -19.86 -5.82
C GLU A 185 2.08 -19.22 -6.72
N SER A 186 1.75 -18.13 -7.43
CA SER A 186 2.67 -17.45 -8.34
C SER A 186 3.90 -16.84 -7.66
N PHE A 187 3.86 -16.63 -6.35
CA PHE A 187 4.96 -16.01 -5.61
C PHE A 187 5.48 -16.86 -4.43
N ILE A 188 4.89 -18.02 -4.15
CA ILE A 188 5.37 -18.91 -3.09
C ILE A 188 6.50 -19.78 -3.63
N ASP A 189 7.66 -19.71 -2.97
CA ASP A 189 8.81 -20.55 -3.23
C ASP A 189 8.90 -21.66 -2.16
N PHE A 190 8.56 -22.88 -2.53
CA PHE A 190 8.56 -24.04 -1.61
C PHE A 190 9.95 -24.48 -1.18
N GLU A 191 11.01 -24.00 -1.83
CA GLU A 191 12.39 -24.28 -1.44
C GLU A 191 12.97 -23.21 -0.52
N ALA A 192 12.31 -22.04 -0.41
CA ALA A 192 12.78 -20.91 0.40
C ALA A 192 12.36 -21.02 1.87
N GLY A 193 13.06 -20.24 2.71
CA GLY A 193 12.71 -19.99 4.11
C GLY A 193 13.07 -21.13 5.07
N ARG A 194 12.69 -20.95 6.33
CA ARG A 194 12.96 -21.94 7.39
C ARG A 194 11.71 -22.72 7.73
N TRP A 195 11.64 -23.94 7.29
CA TRP A 195 10.57 -24.86 7.57
C TRP A 195 10.66 -25.47 8.98
N SER A 196 9.51 -25.73 9.58
CA SER A 196 9.37 -26.45 10.84
C SER A 196 8.23 -27.46 10.74
N ALA A 197 8.30 -28.56 11.49
CA ALA A 197 7.22 -29.51 11.55
C ALA A 197 5.90 -28.84 11.99
N VAL A 198 4.78 -29.22 11.38
CA VAL A 198 3.45 -28.82 11.81
C VAL A 198 3.24 -29.24 13.28
N ASN A 199 3.48 -30.52 13.59
CA ASN A 199 3.39 -31.07 14.92
C ASN A 199 4.71 -30.93 15.69
N LYS A 200 5.04 -29.71 16.12
CA LYS A 200 6.18 -29.51 17.02
C LYS A 200 5.72 -29.12 18.42
N PRO A 201 6.47 -29.47 19.49
CA PRO A 201 6.17 -29.05 20.85
C PRO A 201 5.92 -27.54 20.94
N GLY A 202 4.89 -27.13 21.67
CA GLY A 202 4.52 -25.73 21.86
C GLY A 202 3.72 -25.09 20.71
N ARG A 203 3.35 -25.83 19.67
CA ARG A 203 2.46 -25.33 18.62
C ARG A 203 1.07 -25.10 19.21
N ALA A 204 0.50 -23.89 19.03
CA ALA A 204 -0.83 -23.57 19.52
C ALA A 204 -1.91 -24.45 18.85
N ALA A 205 -2.85 -24.99 19.65
CA ALA A 205 -3.95 -25.82 19.18
C ALA A 205 -4.71 -25.17 18.01
N ALA A 206 -5.03 -23.87 18.12
CA ALA A 206 -5.71 -23.13 17.06
C ALA A 206 -4.92 -23.10 15.72
N THR A 207 -3.60 -23.28 15.74
CA THR A 207 -2.78 -23.41 14.51
C THR A 207 -2.96 -24.81 13.93
N LEU A 208 -2.95 -25.85 14.77
CA LEU A 208 -3.18 -27.25 14.34
C LEU A 208 -4.57 -27.42 13.75
N ASP A 209 -5.60 -26.81 14.36
CA ASP A 209 -6.98 -26.83 13.86
C ASP A 209 -7.08 -26.17 12.47
N ARG A 210 -6.40 -25.03 12.26
CA ARG A 210 -6.35 -24.38 10.95
C ARG A 210 -5.65 -25.25 9.90
N VAL A 211 -4.56 -25.92 10.28
CA VAL A 211 -3.85 -26.85 9.39
C VAL A 211 -4.72 -28.05 9.05
N ALA A 212 -5.36 -28.68 10.04
CA ALA A 212 -6.26 -29.82 9.82
C ALA A 212 -7.43 -29.45 8.89
N SER A 213 -8.08 -28.32 9.15
CA SER A 213 -9.15 -27.79 8.29
C SER A 213 -8.66 -27.42 6.89
N GLY A 214 -7.44 -26.85 6.77
CA GLY A 214 -6.84 -26.52 5.49
C GLY A 214 -6.53 -27.78 4.67
N ARG A 215 -5.93 -28.78 5.30
CA ARG A 215 -5.57 -30.07 4.67
C ARG A 215 -6.82 -30.80 4.15
N SER A 216 -7.88 -30.85 4.93
CA SER A 216 -9.15 -31.45 4.51
C SER A 216 -9.77 -30.80 3.28
N ARG A 217 -9.51 -29.49 3.05
CA ARG A 217 -10.12 -28.71 1.96
C ARG A 217 -9.23 -28.55 0.73
N PHE A 218 -7.92 -28.50 0.91
CA PHE A 218 -6.97 -28.08 -0.12
C PHE A 218 -5.83 -29.08 -0.35
N GLY A 219 -5.79 -30.21 0.38
CA GLY A 219 -4.71 -31.18 0.31
C GLY A 219 -3.47 -30.72 1.06
N ASP A 220 -2.28 -31.02 0.53
CA ASP A 220 -1.02 -30.81 1.25
C ASP A 220 -0.50 -29.36 1.21
N ARG A 221 -0.86 -28.58 0.18
CA ARG A 221 -0.34 -27.23 -0.04
C ARG A 221 -1.42 -26.18 0.05
N PHE A 222 -1.29 -25.30 1.06
CA PHE A 222 -2.23 -24.20 1.31
C PHE A 222 -1.62 -23.13 2.21
N LEU A 223 -2.36 -22.02 2.37
CA LEU A 223 -2.00 -20.93 3.30
C LEU A 223 -2.83 -21.03 4.57
N ILE A 224 -2.26 -20.62 5.69
CA ILE A 224 -3.00 -20.29 6.90
C ILE A 224 -2.72 -18.85 7.32
N SER A 225 -3.69 -18.23 8.00
CA SER A 225 -3.53 -16.88 8.52
C SER A 225 -3.68 -16.83 10.04
N TYR A 226 -2.92 -15.93 10.67
CA TYR A 226 -2.92 -15.69 12.11
C TYR A 226 -3.83 -14.51 12.50
N TYR A 227 -4.94 -14.34 11.79
CA TYR A 227 -6.02 -13.44 12.21
C TYR A 227 -6.95 -14.15 13.20
N GLY A 228 -7.39 -13.43 14.26
CA GLY A 228 -8.16 -14.03 15.37
C GLY A 228 -9.44 -14.76 14.95
N ASN A 229 -10.09 -14.29 13.87
CA ASN A 229 -11.36 -14.85 13.40
C ASN A 229 -11.20 -15.92 12.31
N THR A 230 -9.98 -16.28 11.92
CA THR A 230 -9.75 -17.28 10.87
C THR A 230 -9.65 -18.67 11.47
N LYS A 231 -10.53 -19.58 11.02
CA LYS A 231 -10.62 -20.97 11.53
C LYS A 231 -10.15 -22.03 10.54
N SER A 232 -9.79 -21.63 9.29
CA SER A 232 -9.43 -22.60 8.23
C SER A 232 -8.26 -22.13 7.39
N GLY A 233 -7.69 -23.06 6.59
CA GLY A 233 -6.73 -22.74 5.54
C GLY A 233 -7.35 -21.95 4.39
N ARG A 234 -6.49 -21.46 3.50
CA ARG A 234 -6.84 -20.79 2.23
C ARG A 234 -6.11 -21.41 1.06
N SER A 235 -6.79 -21.48 -0.07
CA SER A 235 -6.23 -21.99 -1.32
C SER A 235 -5.08 -21.11 -1.81
N LEU A 236 -4.05 -21.75 -2.36
CA LEU A 236 -2.98 -21.07 -3.12
C LEU A 236 -3.45 -20.59 -4.50
N GLN A 237 -4.54 -21.15 -5.04
CA GLN A 237 -5.09 -20.79 -6.36
C GLN A 237 -5.88 -19.47 -6.37
N ARG A 238 -5.89 -18.74 -5.28
CA ARG A 238 -6.54 -17.42 -5.14
C ARG A 238 -5.53 -16.39 -4.63
N PRO A 239 -5.81 -15.09 -4.83
CA PRO A 239 -5.00 -14.05 -4.20
C PRO A 239 -4.89 -14.27 -2.70
N ILE A 240 -3.73 -13.97 -2.12
CA ILE A 240 -3.57 -13.97 -0.66
C ILE A 240 -4.44 -12.87 -0.04
N GLY A 241 -4.78 -12.98 1.24
CA GLY A 241 -5.41 -11.86 1.93
C GLY A 241 -4.40 -10.77 2.27
N THR A 242 -4.89 -9.65 2.78
CA THR A 242 -4.10 -8.44 3.02
C THR A 242 -2.80 -8.70 3.79
N ILE A 243 -1.65 -8.34 3.20
CA ILE A 243 -0.37 -8.22 3.89
C ILE A 243 -0.45 -7.00 4.82
N THR A 244 -0.12 -7.22 6.08
CA THR A 244 -0.13 -6.18 7.13
C THR A 244 1.28 -5.88 7.60
N THR A 245 1.42 -4.95 8.55
CA THR A 245 2.70 -4.56 9.15
C THR A 245 3.31 -5.64 10.05
N ARG A 246 2.72 -6.82 10.14
CA ARG A 246 3.19 -7.98 10.91
C ARG A 246 3.00 -9.26 10.11
N ASP A 247 3.84 -10.27 10.38
CA ASP A 247 3.66 -11.60 9.83
C ASP A 247 2.31 -12.20 10.26
N ARG A 248 1.43 -12.37 9.31
CA ARG A 248 0.08 -12.94 9.51
C ARG A 248 -0.20 -14.16 8.65
N TRP A 249 0.76 -14.55 7.80
CA TRP A 249 0.57 -15.63 6.86
C TRP A 249 1.64 -16.68 7.00
N ALA A 250 1.24 -17.93 6.88
CA ALA A 250 2.15 -19.06 6.77
C ALA A 250 1.71 -19.96 5.62
N VAL A 251 2.69 -20.59 4.98
CA VAL A 251 2.50 -21.64 3.99
C VAL A 251 2.69 -22.99 4.64
N VAL A 252 1.84 -23.94 4.28
CA VAL A 252 1.87 -25.34 4.68
C VAL A 252 2.20 -26.19 3.45
N ASP A 253 3.10 -27.15 3.60
CA ASP A 253 3.48 -28.14 2.59
C ASP A 253 3.65 -29.50 3.28
N GLY A 254 2.66 -30.39 3.15
CA GLY A 254 2.62 -31.64 3.88
C GLY A 254 2.71 -31.43 5.39
N ASP A 255 3.69 -32.05 6.03
CA ASP A 255 3.89 -31.98 7.48
C ASP A 255 4.83 -30.85 7.93
N ARG A 256 5.19 -29.93 7.03
CA ARG A 256 6.02 -28.77 7.30
C ARG A 256 5.25 -27.46 7.08
N MET A 257 5.63 -26.41 7.81
CA MET A 257 5.07 -25.07 7.66
C MET A 257 6.09 -23.99 8.01
N ARG A 258 5.91 -22.80 7.44
CA ARG A 258 6.70 -21.60 7.73
C ARG A 258 5.90 -20.33 7.52
N ILE A 259 6.34 -19.22 8.09
CA ILE A 259 5.86 -17.90 7.69
C ILE A 259 6.36 -17.56 6.28
N LEU A 260 5.71 -16.62 5.61
CA LEU A 260 6.18 -16.08 4.34
C LEU A 260 7.55 -15.46 4.49
N THR A 261 8.41 -15.61 3.48
CA THR A 261 9.68 -14.88 3.43
C THR A 261 9.42 -13.38 3.18
N LYS A 262 10.43 -12.54 3.34
CA LYS A 262 10.29 -11.10 3.03
C LYS A 262 10.08 -10.88 1.52
N GLU A 263 10.72 -11.69 0.69
CA GLU A 263 10.59 -11.67 -0.75
C GLU A 263 9.14 -12.03 -1.17
N GLU A 264 8.56 -13.07 -0.59
CA GLU A 264 7.17 -13.45 -0.83
C GLU A 264 6.18 -12.36 -0.39
N ASN A 265 6.44 -11.69 0.74
CA ASN A 265 5.63 -10.54 1.16
C ASN A 265 5.72 -9.38 0.16
N MET A 266 6.91 -9.13 -0.42
CA MET A 266 7.12 -8.11 -1.45
C MET A 266 6.41 -8.46 -2.75
N LEU A 267 6.55 -9.70 -3.22
CA LEU A 267 5.88 -10.20 -4.43
C LEU A 267 4.34 -10.20 -4.27
N ALA A 268 3.84 -10.58 -3.07
CA ALA A 268 2.42 -10.47 -2.75
C ALA A 268 1.87 -9.04 -2.84
N MET A 269 2.73 -8.05 -2.64
CA MET A 269 2.44 -6.63 -2.81
C MET A 269 2.70 -6.13 -4.24
N SER A 270 3.06 -7.01 -5.18
CA SER A 270 3.43 -6.69 -6.55
C SER A 270 4.70 -5.85 -6.75
N PHE A 271 5.60 -5.81 -5.76
CA PHE A 271 6.93 -5.25 -6.00
C PHE A 271 7.72 -6.13 -6.96
N PRO A 272 8.63 -5.54 -7.77
CA PRO A 272 9.57 -6.31 -8.59
C PRO A 272 10.43 -7.27 -7.76
N ALA A 273 10.83 -8.40 -8.35
CA ALA A 273 11.62 -9.42 -7.64
C ALA A 273 13.03 -8.92 -7.24
N ASP A 274 13.58 -7.97 -7.99
CA ASP A 274 14.86 -7.32 -7.77
C ASP A 274 14.79 -6.09 -6.86
N TYR A 275 13.62 -5.80 -6.28
CA TYR A 275 13.43 -4.64 -5.42
C TYR A 275 14.28 -4.73 -4.16
N ILE A 276 15.14 -3.75 -3.94
CA ILE A 276 16.07 -3.72 -2.80
C ILE A 276 15.29 -3.42 -1.52
N THR A 277 15.38 -4.33 -0.55
CA THR A 277 14.70 -4.21 0.74
C THR A 277 15.71 -4.13 1.88
N PRO A 278 15.31 -3.57 3.05
CA PRO A 278 16.13 -3.65 4.24
C PRO A 278 16.51 -5.11 4.58
N PRO A 279 17.68 -5.35 5.19
CA PRO A 279 18.10 -6.70 5.59
C PRO A 279 17.13 -7.36 6.58
N SER A 280 16.48 -6.58 7.44
CA SER A 280 15.57 -7.07 8.47
C SER A 280 14.23 -7.51 7.87
N HIS A 281 13.91 -8.81 8.03
CA HIS A 281 12.60 -9.37 7.68
C HIS A 281 11.43 -8.56 8.30
N LYS A 282 11.49 -8.33 9.61
CA LYS A 282 10.45 -7.59 10.34
C LYS A 282 10.25 -6.17 9.79
N LEU A 283 11.34 -5.50 9.47
CA LEU A 283 11.30 -4.13 8.93
C LEU A 283 10.70 -4.13 7.52
N THR A 284 11.11 -5.05 6.66
CA THR A 284 10.56 -5.21 5.31
C THR A 284 9.06 -5.49 5.34
N VAL A 285 8.60 -6.43 6.18
CA VAL A 285 7.17 -6.74 6.32
C VAL A 285 6.39 -5.53 6.84
N HIS A 286 6.95 -4.79 7.80
CA HIS A 286 6.32 -3.56 8.30
C HIS A 286 6.15 -2.51 7.19
N MET A 287 7.18 -2.28 6.39
CA MET A 287 7.13 -1.34 5.28
C MET A 287 6.17 -1.81 4.18
N ALA A 288 6.24 -3.09 3.80
CA ALA A 288 5.35 -3.67 2.79
C ALA A 288 3.87 -3.56 3.19
N GLY A 289 3.55 -3.80 4.47
CA GLY A 289 2.18 -3.68 4.98
C GLY A 289 1.58 -2.28 4.88
N ASN A 290 2.43 -1.24 4.94
CA ASN A 290 2.04 0.15 4.78
C ASN A 290 2.12 0.65 3.34
N ALA A 291 2.74 -0.10 2.44
CA ALA A 291 2.95 0.35 1.06
C ALA A 291 1.67 0.30 0.22
N VAL A 292 1.63 1.14 -0.80
CA VAL A 292 0.71 1.02 -1.93
C VAL A 292 1.26 -0.06 -2.88
N PRO A 293 0.46 -1.04 -3.33
CA PRO A 293 0.94 -2.00 -4.32
C PRO A 293 1.32 -1.31 -5.64
N PRO A 294 2.55 -1.51 -6.16
CA PRO A 294 3.00 -0.87 -7.41
C PRO A 294 2.07 -1.12 -8.59
N GLU A 295 1.56 -2.34 -8.76
CA GLU A 295 0.67 -2.67 -9.87
C GLU A 295 -0.67 -1.90 -9.76
N ALA A 296 -1.23 -1.76 -8.57
CA ALA A 296 -2.45 -0.98 -8.38
C ALA A 296 -2.24 0.49 -8.77
N MET A 297 -1.14 1.12 -8.32
CA MET A 297 -0.83 2.50 -8.67
C MET A 297 -0.58 2.66 -10.18
N TYR A 298 0.10 1.69 -10.81
CA TYR A 298 0.28 1.66 -12.26
C TYR A 298 -1.06 1.68 -13.01
N GLN A 299 -2.02 0.84 -12.62
CA GLN A 299 -3.33 0.77 -13.27
C GLN A 299 -4.14 2.06 -13.07
N ILE A 300 -4.09 2.64 -11.86
CA ILE A 300 -4.75 3.92 -11.56
C ILE A 300 -4.18 5.06 -12.43
N ILE A 301 -2.86 5.19 -12.51
CA ILE A 301 -2.20 6.23 -13.32
C ILE A 301 -2.43 5.98 -14.80
N SER A 302 -2.39 4.75 -15.27
CA SER A 302 -2.64 4.40 -16.67
C SER A 302 -4.07 4.77 -17.08
N ALA A 303 -5.06 4.47 -16.22
CA ALA A 303 -6.44 4.88 -16.44
C ALA A 303 -6.61 6.41 -16.43
N LEU A 304 -5.94 7.11 -15.52
CA LEU A 304 -5.93 8.58 -15.50
C LEU A 304 -5.39 9.14 -16.82
N LYS A 305 -4.22 8.66 -17.27
CA LYS A 305 -3.57 9.12 -18.51
C LYS A 305 -4.40 8.86 -19.78
N SER A 306 -5.21 7.82 -19.79
CA SER A 306 -6.05 7.49 -20.96
C SER A 306 -7.31 8.35 -21.07
N GLN A 307 -7.63 9.13 -20.04
CA GLN A 307 -8.88 9.91 -19.94
C GLN A 307 -8.63 11.44 -19.82
N VAL A 308 -7.35 11.84 -19.75
CA VAL A 308 -6.88 13.23 -19.77
C VAL A 308 -6.05 13.44 -21.03
#